data_c30650b1a0a92b93bdf40642047a5396
#
_entry.id   c30650b1a0a92b93bdf40642047a5396
#
_cell.length_a   1.000
_cell.length_b   1.000
_cell.length_c   1.000
_cell.angle_alpha   90.00
_cell.angle_beta   90.00
_cell.angle_gamma   90.00
#
_symmetry.space_group_name_H-M   'P 1'
#
loop_
_entity.id
_entity.type
_entity.pdbx_description
1 polymer ?
#
loop_
_entity_poly.entity_id
_entity_poly.type
_entity_poly.pdbx_seq_one_letter_code
_entity_poly.pdbx_strand_id
1 'polypeptide(L)'
;SLGDWNVYEKKFPQGLKHFADYVHSKDLKFGIWFEPEMISMDSELYRSHPEYLMQVPGRQPSPSRNQYILDMTRKDVRDDIVDQVSTIIADNDIDYVKWDMNRNLSDIYSQNLPADRQGEVYYRYVLGVYDILERITSKFPDVLFEGCSGGGGRFDAGFVYYMPQSWTSDNTDAIARLTIQYGTSLVYPPSMMTAHVSAVPNHQTGRVTPIDTRGAVAMSAVFGYELDLTTLTDEEKEIVKKQVNQYKGIRKLVQYGDFYRLQSSKDGNKTAWMFVSPQKDEAVVMVCKVLAEAQPVSTNTKLYGLDTNRNYRDVETNKVYGGDELMELGFYDPIIRNDYAATMYHFKAE
;
A
#
# COMPACT_ATOMS: atom_id res chain seq x y z
N SER A 1 4.85 4.18 -23.82
CA SER A 1 6.00 3.30 -23.56
C SER A 1 6.72 3.79 -22.31
N LEU A 2 7.32 2.89 -21.53
CA LEU A 2 8.17 3.29 -20.41
C LEU A 2 9.39 4.05 -20.92
N GLY A 3 9.76 5.12 -20.23
CA GLY A 3 10.79 6.07 -20.64
C GLY A 3 10.22 7.39 -21.19
N ASP A 4 9.03 7.35 -21.78
CA ASP A 4 8.36 8.52 -22.33
C ASP A 4 7.18 8.93 -21.44
N TRP A 5 7.44 9.77 -20.47
CA TRP A 5 6.40 10.23 -19.53
C TRP A 5 5.71 11.47 -20.07
N ASN A 6 4.87 11.25 -21.10
CA ASN A 6 4.09 12.29 -21.77
C ASN A 6 2.59 12.00 -21.70
N VAL A 7 1.78 13.05 -21.62
CA VAL A 7 0.32 12.91 -21.67
C VAL A 7 -0.10 12.41 -23.04
N TYR A 8 -0.84 11.31 -23.07
CA TYR A 8 -1.35 10.74 -24.32
C TYR A 8 -2.61 11.49 -24.78
N GLU A 9 -2.46 12.41 -25.71
CA GLU A 9 -3.52 13.31 -26.18
C GLU A 9 -4.78 12.62 -26.68
N LYS A 10 -4.67 11.44 -27.32
CA LYS A 10 -5.86 10.70 -27.77
C LYS A 10 -6.73 10.22 -26.61
N LYS A 11 -6.12 9.91 -25.46
CA LYS A 11 -6.83 9.51 -24.24
C LYS A 11 -7.29 10.73 -23.44
N PHE A 12 -6.49 11.77 -23.44
CA PHE A 12 -6.74 13.00 -22.72
C PHE A 12 -6.76 14.20 -23.69
N PRO A 13 -7.80 14.33 -24.56
CA PRO A 13 -7.82 15.37 -25.60
C PRO A 13 -7.88 16.79 -25.07
N GLN A 14 -8.25 16.98 -23.80
CA GLN A 14 -8.25 18.26 -23.09
C GLN A 14 -7.07 18.41 -22.13
N GLY A 15 -6.10 17.46 -22.18
CA GLY A 15 -4.98 17.38 -21.26
C GLY A 15 -5.29 16.72 -19.94
N LEU A 16 -4.25 16.31 -19.24
CA LEU A 16 -4.35 15.66 -17.93
C LEU A 16 -4.82 16.65 -16.84
N LYS A 17 -4.44 17.91 -16.95
CA LYS A 17 -4.86 18.99 -16.05
C LYS A 17 -6.38 19.12 -15.97
N HIS A 18 -7.08 19.05 -17.12
CA HIS A 18 -8.54 19.10 -17.14
C HIS A 18 -9.18 17.96 -16.33
N PHE A 19 -8.58 16.77 -16.38
CA PHE A 19 -9.06 15.63 -15.59
C PHE A 19 -8.75 15.82 -14.09
N ALA A 20 -7.55 16.32 -13.74
CA ALA A 20 -7.20 16.66 -12.37
C ALA A 20 -8.15 17.72 -11.79
N ASP A 21 -8.44 18.80 -12.54
CA ASP A 21 -9.39 19.85 -12.13
C ASP A 21 -10.80 19.28 -11.89
N TYR A 22 -11.23 18.31 -12.72
CA TYR A 22 -12.52 17.64 -12.49
C TYR A 22 -12.51 16.85 -11.17
N VAL A 23 -11.44 16.12 -10.88
CA VAL A 23 -11.30 15.38 -9.61
C VAL A 23 -11.30 16.35 -8.42
N HIS A 24 -10.56 17.44 -8.50
CA HIS A 24 -10.52 18.49 -7.47
C HIS A 24 -11.90 19.13 -7.26
N SER A 25 -12.70 19.30 -8.33
CA SER A 25 -14.07 19.82 -8.23
C SER A 25 -15.03 18.91 -7.45
N LYS A 26 -14.60 17.67 -7.11
CA LYS A 26 -15.31 16.72 -6.26
C LYS A 26 -14.76 16.66 -4.83
N ASP A 27 -13.95 17.60 -4.42
CA ASP A 27 -13.24 17.60 -3.14
C ASP A 27 -12.35 16.35 -2.94
N LEU A 28 -11.80 15.84 -4.04
CA LEU A 28 -10.87 14.71 -4.06
C LEU A 28 -9.49 15.19 -4.52
N LYS A 29 -8.45 14.48 -4.09
CA LYS A 29 -7.09 14.66 -4.56
C LYS A 29 -6.83 13.76 -5.76
N PHE A 30 -5.98 14.21 -6.68
CA PHE A 30 -5.63 13.47 -7.89
C PHE A 30 -4.25 12.87 -7.79
N GLY A 31 -4.14 11.56 -8.05
CA GLY A 31 -2.87 10.83 -8.03
C GLY A 31 -2.54 10.16 -9.35
N ILE A 32 -1.25 9.88 -9.56
CA ILE A 32 -0.74 9.23 -10.76
C ILE A 32 0.32 8.17 -10.40
N TRP A 33 0.42 7.14 -11.24
CA TRP A 33 1.43 6.10 -11.16
C TRP A 33 2.57 6.36 -12.14
N PHE A 34 3.81 6.17 -11.67
CA PHE A 34 5.02 6.20 -12.47
C PHE A 34 5.85 4.93 -12.24
N GLU A 35 6.56 4.47 -13.28
CA GLU A 35 7.61 3.47 -13.24
C GLU A 35 8.85 3.99 -13.98
N PRO A 36 9.51 5.06 -13.47
CA PRO A 36 10.44 5.84 -14.26
C PRO A 36 11.87 5.29 -14.28
N GLU A 37 12.14 4.23 -13.53
CA GLU A 37 13.43 3.55 -13.53
C GLU A 37 13.57 2.55 -14.69
N MET A 38 12.49 2.32 -15.42
CA MET A 38 12.40 1.36 -16.51
C MET A 38 12.22 2.05 -17.86
N ILE A 39 12.64 1.36 -18.90
CA ILE A 39 12.55 1.82 -20.28
C ILE A 39 12.07 0.68 -21.19
N SER A 40 11.27 1.02 -22.18
CA SER A 40 10.91 0.14 -23.28
C SER A 40 11.79 0.44 -24.50
N MET A 41 12.22 -0.58 -25.24
CA MET A 41 12.96 -0.35 -26.50
C MET A 41 12.11 0.40 -27.53
N ASP A 42 10.79 0.30 -27.43
CA ASP A 42 9.84 1.09 -28.21
C ASP A 42 9.47 2.38 -27.49
N SER A 43 10.47 3.22 -27.17
CA SER A 43 10.29 4.56 -26.63
C SER A 43 11.17 5.55 -27.41
N GLU A 44 10.78 6.83 -27.41
CA GLU A 44 11.61 7.88 -28.01
C GLU A 44 12.90 8.06 -27.20
N LEU A 45 12.83 7.89 -25.87
CA LEU A 45 14.00 7.96 -25.01
C LEU A 45 15.04 6.91 -25.43
N TYR A 46 14.62 5.64 -25.67
CA TYR A 46 15.57 4.61 -26.08
C TYR A 46 16.12 4.86 -27.48
N ARG A 47 15.28 5.33 -28.41
CA ARG A 47 15.73 5.65 -29.79
C ARG A 47 16.76 6.76 -29.82
N SER A 48 16.61 7.77 -28.96
CA SER A 48 17.54 8.90 -28.88
C SER A 48 18.77 8.63 -28.00
N HIS A 49 18.61 7.82 -26.95
CA HIS A 49 19.62 7.55 -25.93
C HIS A 49 19.73 6.06 -25.57
N PRO A 50 20.12 5.17 -26.54
CA PRO A 50 20.26 3.75 -26.25
C PRO A 50 21.33 3.46 -25.17
N GLU A 51 22.28 4.37 -24.98
CA GLU A 51 23.32 4.29 -23.96
C GLU A 51 22.81 4.51 -22.52
N TYR A 52 21.56 4.95 -22.34
CA TYR A 52 20.93 5.07 -21.02
C TYR A 52 20.56 3.73 -20.41
N LEU A 53 20.52 2.70 -21.24
CA LEU A 53 20.20 1.34 -20.81
C LEU A 53 21.35 0.74 -19.99
N MET A 54 21.03 0.15 -18.86
CA MET A 54 21.96 -0.72 -18.12
C MET A 54 22.12 -2.03 -18.89
N GLN A 55 23.31 -2.24 -19.45
CA GLN A 55 23.62 -3.45 -20.24
C GLN A 55 25.10 -3.75 -20.30
N VAL A 56 25.44 -5.03 -20.40
CA VAL A 56 26.79 -5.49 -20.66
C VAL A 56 27.12 -5.31 -22.14
N PRO A 57 28.22 -4.60 -22.50
CA PRO A 57 28.62 -4.40 -23.90
C PRO A 57 28.72 -5.73 -24.66
N GLY A 58 28.17 -5.76 -25.86
CA GLY A 58 28.20 -6.95 -26.73
C GLY A 58 27.22 -8.06 -26.36
N ARG A 59 26.38 -7.87 -25.35
CA ARG A 59 25.29 -8.79 -25.00
C ARG A 59 23.95 -8.15 -25.28
N GLN A 60 22.98 -8.98 -25.67
CA GLN A 60 21.59 -8.56 -25.70
C GLN A 60 21.10 -8.35 -24.25
N PRO A 61 20.46 -7.23 -23.92
CA PRO A 61 19.92 -7.01 -22.59
C PRO A 61 18.78 -7.97 -22.31
N SER A 62 18.66 -8.39 -21.06
CA SER A 62 17.63 -9.34 -20.61
C SER A 62 16.32 -8.60 -20.37
N PRO A 63 15.24 -8.87 -21.14
CA PRO A 63 13.92 -8.28 -20.88
C PRO A 63 13.24 -9.00 -19.72
N SER A 64 12.47 -8.25 -18.94
CA SER A 64 11.49 -8.79 -18.01
C SER A 64 10.24 -7.91 -18.09
N ARG A 65 9.05 -8.50 -18.24
CA ARG A 65 7.78 -7.77 -18.45
C ARG A 65 7.84 -6.76 -19.63
N ASN A 66 8.62 -7.07 -20.65
CA ASN A 66 8.92 -6.16 -21.78
C ASN A 66 9.58 -4.84 -21.36
N GLN A 67 10.32 -4.84 -20.27
CA GLN A 67 10.99 -3.69 -19.69
C GLN A 67 12.50 -3.95 -19.59
N TYR A 68 13.25 -2.86 -19.66
CA TYR A 68 14.69 -2.79 -19.44
C TYR A 68 14.97 -1.73 -18.36
N ILE A 69 16.20 -1.72 -17.86
CA ILE A 69 16.59 -0.89 -16.71
C ILE A 69 17.37 0.32 -17.21
N LEU A 70 17.00 1.51 -16.76
CA LEU A 70 17.79 2.73 -16.94
C LEU A 70 19.00 2.72 -15.97
N ASP A 71 20.15 3.21 -16.45
CA ASP A 71 21.38 3.28 -15.65
C ASP A 71 21.36 4.48 -14.69
N MET A 72 20.88 4.28 -13.45
CA MET A 72 20.82 5.33 -12.43
C MET A 72 22.20 5.81 -11.94
N THR A 73 23.30 5.16 -12.33
CA THR A 73 24.65 5.68 -12.03
C THR A 73 24.95 6.93 -12.86
N ARG A 74 24.26 7.13 -13.98
CA ARG A 74 24.40 8.27 -14.90
C ARG A 74 23.63 9.48 -14.41
N LYS A 75 24.28 10.61 -14.39
CA LYS A 75 23.64 11.89 -14.01
C LYS A 75 22.61 12.35 -15.05
N ASP A 76 22.91 12.21 -16.32
CA ASP A 76 22.01 12.59 -17.43
C ASP A 76 20.69 11.80 -17.42
N VAL A 77 20.73 10.50 -17.12
CA VAL A 77 19.52 9.67 -16.91
C VAL A 77 18.69 10.20 -15.73
N ARG A 78 19.34 10.51 -14.61
CA ARG A 78 18.63 11.04 -13.44
C ARG A 78 18.02 12.40 -13.69
N ASP A 79 18.73 13.27 -14.41
CA ASP A 79 18.23 14.59 -14.79
C ASP A 79 17.00 14.50 -15.69
N ASP A 80 17.03 13.63 -16.68
CA ASP A 80 15.88 13.38 -17.58
C ASP A 80 14.64 12.89 -16.81
N ILE A 81 14.80 11.92 -15.90
CA ILE A 81 13.70 11.42 -15.07
C ILE A 81 13.14 12.55 -14.19
N VAL A 82 14.00 13.32 -13.52
CA VAL A 82 13.56 14.43 -12.66
C VAL A 82 12.79 15.47 -13.47
N ASP A 83 13.26 15.81 -14.67
CA ASP A 83 12.62 16.81 -15.52
C ASP A 83 11.25 16.32 -16.01
N GLN A 84 11.15 15.09 -16.54
CA GLN A 84 9.87 14.52 -17.00
C GLN A 84 8.84 14.44 -15.88
N VAL A 85 9.20 13.80 -14.75
CA VAL A 85 8.28 13.59 -13.63
C VAL A 85 7.88 14.93 -13.00
N SER A 86 8.84 15.83 -12.79
CA SER A 86 8.56 17.15 -12.24
C SER A 86 7.64 18.00 -13.12
N THR A 87 7.79 17.91 -14.44
CA THR A 87 6.92 18.61 -15.40
C THR A 87 5.48 18.09 -15.29
N ILE A 88 5.28 16.76 -15.27
CA ILE A 88 3.93 16.18 -15.12
C ILE A 88 3.30 16.61 -13.80
N ILE A 89 4.04 16.59 -12.69
CA ILE A 89 3.52 16.97 -11.37
C ILE A 89 3.11 18.45 -11.36
N ALA A 90 3.99 19.33 -11.85
CA ALA A 90 3.77 20.78 -11.80
C ALA A 90 2.64 21.23 -12.75
N ASP A 91 2.59 20.70 -13.96
CA ASP A 91 1.66 21.15 -14.99
C ASP A 91 0.23 20.65 -14.77
N ASN A 92 0.05 19.61 -13.93
CA ASN A 92 -1.24 18.94 -13.78
C ASN A 92 -1.79 18.92 -12.35
N ASP A 93 -1.21 19.68 -11.42
CA ASP A 93 -1.63 19.75 -10.01
C ASP A 93 -1.80 18.35 -9.38
N ILE A 94 -0.77 17.53 -9.46
CA ILE A 94 -0.76 16.19 -8.92
C ILE A 94 -0.56 16.24 -7.40
N ASP A 95 -1.44 15.59 -6.63
CA ASP A 95 -1.37 15.51 -5.16
C ASP A 95 -0.69 14.24 -4.65
N TYR A 96 -0.65 13.19 -5.47
CA TYR A 96 -0.20 11.87 -5.06
C TYR A 96 0.55 11.15 -6.17
N VAL A 97 1.64 10.52 -5.83
CA VAL A 97 2.46 9.74 -6.77
C VAL A 97 2.69 8.34 -6.21
N LYS A 98 2.32 7.31 -6.98
CA LYS A 98 2.79 5.94 -6.73
C LYS A 98 4.00 5.67 -7.62
N TRP A 99 5.16 5.49 -6.99
CA TRP A 99 6.43 5.21 -7.63
C TRP A 99 6.72 3.71 -7.63
N ASP A 100 6.81 3.12 -8.79
CA ASP A 100 6.94 1.68 -8.94
C ASP A 100 8.23 1.25 -9.64
N MET A 101 8.60 -0.03 -9.44
CA MET A 101 9.66 -0.73 -10.15
C MET A 101 9.30 -2.22 -10.20
N ASN A 102 8.92 -2.73 -11.38
CA ASN A 102 8.31 -4.05 -11.49
C ASN A 102 9.23 -5.14 -12.05
N ARG A 103 10.53 -4.97 -11.95
CA ARG A 103 11.48 -6.00 -12.33
C ARG A 103 12.75 -5.96 -11.48
N ASN A 104 13.44 -7.09 -11.42
CA ASN A 104 14.74 -7.18 -10.78
C ASN A 104 15.82 -6.48 -11.63
N LEU A 105 16.86 -5.98 -10.97
CA LEU A 105 18.07 -5.56 -11.65
C LEU A 105 18.76 -6.79 -12.24
N SER A 106 18.98 -6.76 -13.55
CA SER A 106 19.76 -7.74 -14.31
C SER A 106 20.78 -7.03 -15.17
N ASP A 107 21.70 -7.76 -15.78
CA ASP A 107 22.73 -7.18 -16.64
C ASP A 107 23.51 -6.04 -15.95
N ILE A 108 23.94 -6.31 -14.69
CA ILE A 108 24.54 -5.33 -13.79
C ILE A 108 25.88 -4.86 -14.33
N TYR A 109 25.80 -3.85 -15.17
CA TYR A 109 26.96 -3.20 -15.78
C TYR A 109 26.59 -1.77 -16.16
N SER A 110 27.43 -0.82 -15.80
CA SER A 110 27.28 0.58 -16.21
C SER A 110 28.42 0.96 -17.17
N GLN A 111 28.06 1.42 -18.36
CA GLN A 111 29.00 1.97 -19.30
C GLN A 111 29.60 3.31 -18.80
N ASN A 112 29.03 3.91 -17.80
CA ASN A 112 29.50 5.15 -17.16
C ASN A 112 30.62 4.89 -16.13
N LEU A 113 30.85 3.64 -15.72
CA LEU A 113 31.86 3.27 -14.75
C LEU A 113 33.04 2.50 -15.40
N PRO A 114 34.30 2.72 -14.98
CA PRO A 114 35.42 1.94 -15.45
C PRO A 114 35.31 0.49 -14.95
N ALA A 115 36.08 -0.40 -15.61
CA ALA A 115 35.99 -1.85 -15.40
C ALA A 115 36.24 -2.29 -13.94
N ASP A 116 37.18 -1.62 -13.27
CA ASP A 116 37.57 -1.86 -11.86
C ASP A 116 36.51 -1.39 -10.84
N ARG A 117 35.53 -0.63 -11.29
CA ARG A 117 34.42 -0.13 -10.42
C ARG A 117 33.07 -0.73 -10.71
N GLN A 118 32.98 -1.75 -11.55
CA GLN A 118 31.69 -2.38 -11.85
C GLN A 118 31.06 -3.05 -10.63
N GLY A 119 31.82 -3.46 -9.63
CA GLY A 119 31.29 -3.96 -8.36
C GLY A 119 30.49 -2.93 -7.54
N GLU A 120 30.58 -1.64 -7.90
CA GLU A 120 29.85 -0.56 -7.22
C GLU A 120 28.47 -0.28 -7.85
N VAL A 121 28.10 -0.90 -8.97
CA VAL A 121 26.92 -0.54 -9.77
C VAL A 121 25.63 -0.61 -8.93
N TYR A 122 25.40 -1.68 -8.17
CA TYR A 122 24.22 -1.80 -7.31
C TYR A 122 24.11 -0.66 -6.30
N TYR A 123 25.20 -0.38 -5.61
CA TYR A 123 25.23 0.68 -4.60
C TYR A 123 24.98 2.05 -5.24
N ARG A 124 25.65 2.31 -6.37
CA ARG A 124 25.50 3.58 -7.10
C ARG A 124 24.12 3.74 -7.73
N TYR A 125 23.49 2.63 -8.15
CA TYR A 125 22.11 2.63 -8.62
C TYR A 125 21.18 3.15 -7.53
N VAL A 126 21.25 2.58 -6.32
CA VAL A 126 20.42 3.00 -5.18
C VAL A 126 20.66 4.46 -4.82
N LEU A 127 21.92 4.91 -4.76
CA LEU A 127 22.23 6.32 -4.54
C LEU A 127 21.69 7.22 -5.65
N GLY A 128 21.67 6.75 -6.90
CA GLY A 128 21.06 7.47 -8.01
C GLY A 128 19.55 7.60 -7.87
N VAL A 129 18.86 6.55 -7.42
CA VAL A 129 17.43 6.60 -7.12
C VAL A 129 17.14 7.58 -5.98
N TYR A 130 17.94 7.55 -4.91
CA TYR A 130 17.79 8.51 -3.80
C TYR A 130 18.04 9.96 -4.23
N ASP A 131 19.00 10.23 -5.14
CA ASP A 131 19.20 11.56 -5.73
C ASP A 131 17.96 12.06 -6.47
N ILE A 132 17.31 11.20 -7.26
CA ILE A 132 16.06 11.52 -7.95
C ILE A 132 14.95 11.83 -6.94
N LEU A 133 14.75 10.95 -5.95
CA LEU A 133 13.70 11.10 -4.95
C LEU A 133 13.90 12.35 -4.10
N GLU A 134 15.12 12.63 -3.64
CA GLU A 134 15.46 13.86 -2.89
C GLU A 134 15.08 15.10 -3.68
N ARG A 135 15.46 15.16 -4.96
CA ARG A 135 15.20 16.31 -5.83
C ARG A 135 13.72 16.53 -6.09
N ILE A 136 12.95 15.44 -6.30
CA ILE A 136 11.52 15.53 -6.58
C ILE A 136 10.73 15.84 -5.31
N THR A 137 10.96 15.09 -4.21
CA THR A 137 10.20 15.30 -2.97
C THR A 137 10.49 16.65 -2.31
N SER A 138 11.73 17.15 -2.40
CA SER A 138 12.08 18.50 -1.95
C SER A 138 11.42 19.60 -2.79
N LYS A 139 11.24 19.36 -4.08
CA LYS A 139 10.55 20.31 -4.99
C LYS A 139 9.04 20.32 -4.78
N PHE A 140 8.45 19.18 -4.40
CA PHE A 140 7.01 19.00 -4.21
C PHE A 140 6.67 18.46 -2.81
N PRO A 141 6.91 19.24 -1.75
CA PRO A 141 6.76 18.77 -0.36
C PRO A 141 5.31 18.45 0.04
N ASP A 142 4.33 18.98 -0.70
CA ASP A 142 2.90 18.74 -0.45
C ASP A 142 2.35 17.54 -1.21
N VAL A 143 3.14 16.93 -2.10
CA VAL A 143 2.76 15.70 -2.83
C VAL A 143 3.12 14.48 -2.00
N LEU A 144 2.14 13.61 -1.78
CA LEU A 144 2.36 12.34 -1.08
C LEU A 144 2.90 11.29 -2.05
N PHE A 145 4.02 10.66 -1.68
CA PHE A 145 4.61 9.57 -2.44
C PHE A 145 4.38 8.22 -1.77
N GLU A 146 4.00 7.22 -2.57
CA GLU A 146 3.88 5.81 -2.19
C GLU A 146 4.93 4.99 -2.95
N GLY A 147 5.69 4.19 -2.22
CA GLY A 147 6.65 3.25 -2.80
C GLY A 147 5.99 1.94 -3.23
N CYS A 148 6.37 1.44 -4.40
CA CYS A 148 6.06 0.10 -4.88
C CYS A 148 7.28 -0.48 -5.59
N SER A 149 7.45 -1.79 -5.52
CA SER A 149 8.48 -2.50 -6.28
C SER A 149 8.05 -3.95 -6.44
N GLY A 150 7.12 -4.19 -7.39
CA GLY A 150 6.44 -5.47 -7.49
C GLY A 150 5.82 -5.86 -6.14
N GLY A 151 5.13 -4.94 -5.50
CA GLY A 151 4.74 -5.00 -4.09
C GLY A 151 5.79 -4.36 -3.17
N GLY A 152 6.12 -5.05 -2.07
CA GLY A 152 7.02 -4.56 -1.02
C GLY A 152 8.51 -4.83 -1.24
N GLY A 153 8.97 -5.06 -2.47
CA GLY A 153 10.37 -5.44 -2.76
C GLY A 153 11.42 -4.43 -2.31
N ARG A 154 11.02 -3.16 -2.12
CA ARG A 154 11.87 -2.10 -1.57
C ARG A 154 11.21 -1.38 -0.39
N PHE A 155 10.42 -2.08 0.39
CA PHE A 155 9.90 -1.55 1.63
C PHE A 155 11.01 -1.56 2.69
N ASP A 156 11.86 -0.57 2.66
CA ASP A 156 13.02 -0.40 3.53
C ASP A 156 13.12 1.03 4.08
N ALA A 157 13.97 1.23 5.09
CA ALA A 157 14.10 2.49 5.81
C ALA A 157 14.55 3.66 4.92
N GLY A 158 15.35 3.40 3.87
CA GLY A 158 15.80 4.43 2.94
C GLY A 158 14.67 4.91 2.04
N PHE A 159 13.85 3.99 1.53
CA PHE A 159 12.69 4.34 0.72
C PHE A 159 11.61 5.07 1.52
N VAL A 160 11.28 4.61 2.74
CA VAL A 160 10.24 5.27 3.56
C VAL A 160 10.63 6.66 4.06
N TYR A 161 11.91 7.02 3.98
CA TYR A 161 12.35 8.40 4.21
C TYR A 161 11.74 9.36 3.17
N TYR A 162 11.68 8.94 1.91
CA TYR A 162 11.12 9.72 0.80
C TYR A 162 9.63 9.43 0.56
N MET A 163 9.20 8.19 0.81
CA MET A 163 7.87 7.68 0.53
C MET A 163 7.28 7.12 1.82
N PRO A 164 6.54 7.95 2.60
CA PRO A 164 6.10 7.61 3.96
C PRO A 164 5.12 6.43 4.02
N GLN A 165 4.65 5.94 2.88
CA GLN A 165 3.87 4.71 2.76
C GLN A 165 4.36 3.85 1.60
N SER A 166 4.11 2.54 1.71
CA SER A 166 4.55 1.56 0.70
C SER A 166 3.49 0.48 0.48
N TRP A 167 3.39 0.03 -0.76
CA TRP A 167 2.63 -1.15 -1.13
C TRP A 167 3.34 -2.39 -0.61
N THR A 168 2.66 -3.18 0.24
CA THR A 168 3.29 -4.31 0.95
C THR A 168 3.43 -5.56 0.10
N SER A 169 2.50 -5.78 -0.85
CA SER A 169 2.49 -6.95 -1.73
C SER A 169 1.44 -6.79 -2.82
N ASP A 170 1.74 -7.24 -4.02
CA ASP A 170 0.78 -7.37 -5.13
C ASP A 170 -0.24 -8.49 -4.89
N ASN A 171 -0.06 -9.31 -3.87
CA ASN A 171 -1.09 -10.25 -3.44
C ASN A 171 -2.17 -9.49 -2.64
N THR A 172 -3.27 -9.19 -3.32
CA THR A 172 -4.41 -8.42 -2.80
C THR A 172 -5.50 -9.28 -2.15
N ASP A 173 -5.30 -10.59 -2.09
CA ASP A 173 -6.23 -11.49 -1.42
C ASP A 173 -6.30 -11.18 0.09
N ALA A 174 -7.48 -10.85 0.59
CA ALA A 174 -7.66 -10.43 1.99
C ALA A 174 -7.17 -11.50 3.00
N ILE A 175 -7.28 -12.78 2.69
CA ILE A 175 -6.82 -13.86 3.57
C ILE A 175 -5.29 -13.95 3.56
N ALA A 176 -4.65 -13.80 2.40
CA ALA A 176 -3.19 -13.71 2.31
C ALA A 176 -2.68 -12.46 3.05
N ARG A 177 -3.42 -11.35 2.97
CA ARG A 177 -3.10 -10.10 3.67
C ARG A 177 -3.06 -10.23 5.20
N LEU A 178 -3.78 -11.14 5.79
CA LEU A 178 -3.65 -11.43 7.24
C LEU A 178 -2.20 -11.78 7.62
N THR A 179 -1.54 -12.59 6.80
CA THR A 179 -0.13 -12.96 7.03
C THR A 179 0.84 -11.85 6.58
N ILE A 180 0.57 -11.22 5.44
CA ILE A 180 1.42 -10.17 4.88
C ILE A 180 1.46 -8.95 5.81
N GLN A 181 0.30 -8.42 6.22
CA GLN A 181 0.22 -7.24 7.09
C GLN A 181 0.76 -7.54 8.49
N TYR A 182 0.45 -8.73 9.04
CA TYR A 182 1.01 -9.18 10.31
C TYR A 182 2.55 -9.23 10.25
N GLY A 183 3.10 -9.90 9.23
CA GLY A 183 4.55 -10.03 9.05
C GLY A 183 5.24 -8.69 8.85
N THR A 184 4.69 -7.82 8.00
CA THR A 184 5.23 -6.48 7.78
C THR A 184 5.21 -5.65 9.06
N SER A 185 4.17 -5.80 9.90
CA SER A 185 4.05 -5.06 11.17
C SER A 185 5.13 -5.39 12.20
N LEU A 186 5.89 -6.47 12.02
CA LEU A 186 7.02 -6.79 12.89
C LEU A 186 8.20 -5.80 12.73
N VAL A 187 8.25 -5.10 11.59
CA VAL A 187 9.33 -4.16 11.26
C VAL A 187 8.80 -2.74 11.04
N TYR A 188 7.67 -2.59 10.35
CA TYR A 188 7.09 -1.30 9.96
C TYR A 188 5.69 -1.14 10.53
N PRO A 189 5.31 0.05 11.03
CA PRO A 189 3.98 0.29 11.57
C PRO A 189 2.90 0.22 10.48
N PRO A 190 1.65 -0.15 10.83
CA PRO A 190 0.53 -0.18 9.88
C PRO A 190 0.28 1.13 9.16
N SER A 191 0.63 2.27 9.75
CA SER A 191 0.53 3.60 9.13
C SER A 191 1.39 3.79 7.88
N MET A 192 2.39 2.93 7.65
CA MET A 192 3.24 2.94 6.45
C MET A 192 2.78 1.93 5.39
N MET A 193 1.79 1.08 5.70
CA MET A 193 1.35 0.02 4.80
C MET A 193 0.12 0.44 4.00
N THR A 194 0.19 0.42 2.68
CA THR A 194 -1.00 0.58 1.84
C THR A 194 -1.76 -0.74 1.77
N ALA A 195 -3.07 -0.69 1.96
CA ALA A 195 -3.97 -1.83 1.89
C ALA A 195 -5.27 -1.47 1.16
N HIS A 196 -5.66 -2.34 0.23
CA HIS A 196 -6.81 -2.08 -0.63
C HIS A 196 -7.86 -3.20 -0.55
N VAL A 197 -9.13 -2.80 -0.67
CA VAL A 197 -10.23 -3.69 -1.04
C VAL A 197 -10.12 -3.92 -2.54
N SER A 198 -9.82 -5.15 -2.95
CA SER A 198 -9.63 -5.52 -4.35
C SER A 198 -10.79 -6.36 -4.88
N ALA A 199 -10.85 -6.52 -6.20
CA ALA A 199 -11.89 -7.30 -6.87
C ALA A 199 -11.88 -8.78 -6.47
N VAL A 200 -13.02 -9.44 -6.59
CA VAL A 200 -13.17 -10.89 -6.47
C VAL A 200 -13.85 -11.45 -7.73
N PRO A 201 -13.50 -12.67 -8.19
CA PRO A 201 -12.46 -13.55 -7.64
C PRO A 201 -11.08 -12.90 -7.68
N ASN A 202 -10.26 -13.11 -6.64
CA ASN A 202 -8.90 -12.55 -6.62
C ASN A 202 -8.08 -13.09 -7.79
N HIS A 203 -7.40 -12.21 -8.50
CA HIS A 203 -6.70 -12.54 -9.75
C HIS A 203 -5.52 -13.52 -9.57
N GLN A 204 -4.95 -13.63 -8.36
CA GLN A 204 -3.84 -14.55 -8.09
C GLN A 204 -4.31 -15.87 -7.48
N THR A 205 -5.26 -15.82 -6.56
CA THR A 205 -5.69 -17.00 -5.77
C THR A 205 -7.01 -17.60 -6.22
N GLY A 206 -7.80 -16.89 -7.05
CA GLY A 206 -9.16 -17.26 -7.41
C GLY A 206 -10.17 -17.20 -6.26
N ARG A 207 -9.75 -16.75 -5.08
CA ARG A 207 -10.61 -16.73 -3.88
C ARG A 207 -11.67 -15.64 -3.99
N VAL A 208 -12.87 -15.98 -3.50
CA VAL A 208 -13.97 -15.03 -3.33
C VAL A 208 -14.16 -14.80 -1.84
N THR A 209 -13.83 -13.60 -1.37
CA THR A 209 -14.00 -13.19 0.02
C THR A 209 -15.09 -12.14 0.14
N PRO A 210 -15.91 -12.16 1.22
CA PRO A 210 -16.93 -11.13 1.45
C PRO A 210 -16.32 -9.72 1.46
N ILE A 211 -17.10 -8.75 1.00
CA ILE A 211 -16.66 -7.34 0.96
C ILE A 211 -16.38 -6.80 2.38
N ASP A 212 -17.13 -7.26 3.38
CA ASP A 212 -16.91 -6.89 4.78
C ASP A 212 -15.55 -7.36 5.28
N THR A 213 -15.15 -8.58 4.93
CA THR A 213 -13.83 -9.12 5.27
C THR A 213 -12.71 -8.37 4.56
N ARG A 214 -12.88 -8.10 3.26
CA ARG A 214 -11.89 -7.31 2.50
C ARG A 214 -11.72 -5.93 3.14
N GLY A 215 -12.82 -5.28 3.53
CA GLY A 215 -12.81 -3.98 4.19
C GLY A 215 -12.16 -4.02 5.57
N ALA A 216 -12.52 -4.96 6.45
CA ALA A 216 -11.98 -5.07 7.80
C ALA A 216 -10.45 -5.26 7.79
N VAL A 217 -9.94 -6.09 6.89
CA VAL A 217 -8.49 -6.31 6.75
C VAL A 217 -7.80 -5.05 6.20
N ALA A 218 -8.36 -4.41 5.17
CA ALA A 218 -7.78 -3.23 4.56
C ALA A 218 -7.80 -1.99 5.48
N MET A 219 -8.87 -1.79 6.26
CA MET A 219 -9.00 -0.67 7.22
C MET A 219 -7.97 -0.73 8.37
N SER A 220 -7.25 -1.83 8.51
CA SER A 220 -6.17 -1.98 9.49
C SER A 220 -4.82 -1.40 9.03
N ALA A 221 -4.81 -0.60 7.97
CA ALA A 221 -3.63 0.05 7.40
C ALA A 221 -4.05 1.33 6.66
N VAL A 222 -3.25 1.85 5.73
CA VAL A 222 -3.64 2.97 4.85
C VAL A 222 -4.63 2.45 3.82
N PHE A 223 -5.89 2.74 4.05
CA PHE A 223 -7.04 2.13 3.39
C PHE A 223 -7.36 2.72 2.03
N GLY A 224 -7.71 1.85 1.07
CA GLY A 224 -8.19 2.23 -0.25
C GLY A 224 -9.02 1.14 -0.94
N TYR A 225 -9.47 1.44 -2.15
CA TYR A 225 -10.12 0.51 -3.06
C TYR A 225 -9.30 0.44 -4.37
N GLU A 226 -9.01 -0.76 -4.83
CA GLU A 226 -8.36 -1.02 -6.10
C GLU A 226 -9.20 -2.02 -6.89
N LEU A 227 -10.28 -1.54 -7.45
CA LEU A 227 -11.23 -2.30 -8.25
C LEU A 227 -12.09 -1.37 -9.11
N ASP A 228 -12.77 -1.92 -10.10
CA ASP A 228 -13.75 -1.19 -10.90
C ASP A 228 -15.07 -1.06 -10.11
N LEU A 229 -15.32 0.12 -9.58
CA LEU A 229 -16.54 0.42 -8.81
C LEU A 229 -17.84 0.29 -9.63
N THR A 230 -17.75 0.31 -10.96
CA THR A 230 -18.92 0.17 -11.85
C THR A 230 -19.46 -1.26 -11.88
N THR A 231 -18.63 -2.24 -11.49
CA THR A 231 -19.01 -3.67 -11.43
C THR A 231 -19.69 -4.08 -10.12
N LEU A 232 -19.68 -3.20 -9.11
CA LEU A 232 -20.30 -3.46 -7.82
C LEU A 232 -21.82 -3.39 -7.91
N THR A 233 -22.50 -4.26 -7.15
CA THR A 233 -23.96 -4.15 -6.94
C THR A 233 -24.29 -2.92 -6.11
N ASP A 234 -25.56 -2.54 -6.08
CA ASP A 234 -25.97 -1.38 -5.28
C ASP A 234 -25.83 -1.64 -3.78
N GLU A 235 -26.03 -2.89 -3.34
CA GLU A 235 -25.77 -3.33 -1.95
C GLU A 235 -24.30 -3.21 -1.60
N GLU A 236 -23.39 -3.64 -2.49
CA GLU A 236 -21.95 -3.50 -2.28
C GLU A 236 -21.53 -2.03 -2.24
N LYS A 237 -22.11 -1.16 -3.08
CA LYS A 237 -21.84 0.29 -3.04
C LYS A 237 -22.24 0.92 -1.70
N GLU A 238 -23.37 0.47 -1.10
CA GLU A 238 -23.75 0.93 0.24
C GLU A 238 -22.79 0.44 1.33
N ILE A 239 -22.27 -0.80 1.21
CA ILE A 239 -21.20 -1.30 2.10
C ILE A 239 -19.93 -0.47 1.94
N VAL A 240 -19.51 -0.14 0.72
CA VAL A 240 -18.36 0.75 0.45
C VAL A 240 -18.53 2.09 1.15
N LYS A 241 -19.70 2.72 1.04
CA LYS A 241 -19.98 3.99 1.74
C LYS A 241 -19.82 3.87 3.25
N LYS A 242 -20.35 2.79 3.84
CA LYS A 242 -20.20 2.51 5.28
C LYS A 242 -18.74 2.34 5.67
N GLN A 243 -17.97 1.54 4.92
CA GLN A 243 -16.55 1.30 5.17
C GLN A 243 -15.73 2.59 5.08
N VAL A 244 -15.97 3.43 4.06
CA VAL A 244 -15.31 4.73 3.92
C VAL A 244 -15.62 5.64 5.12
N ASN A 245 -16.88 5.71 5.55
CA ASN A 245 -17.27 6.51 6.71
C ASN A 245 -16.66 5.97 8.01
N GLN A 246 -16.66 4.65 8.19
CA GLN A 246 -16.04 3.99 9.33
C GLN A 246 -14.53 4.31 9.37
N TYR A 247 -13.83 4.12 8.24
CA TYR A 247 -12.40 4.42 8.18
C TYR A 247 -12.09 5.90 8.45
N LYS A 248 -12.88 6.82 7.92
CA LYS A 248 -12.72 8.26 8.23
C LYS A 248 -12.84 8.54 9.73
N GLY A 249 -13.68 7.78 10.44
CA GLY A 249 -13.81 7.87 11.90
C GLY A 249 -12.61 7.33 12.67
N ILE A 250 -12.01 6.23 12.19
CA ILE A 250 -10.93 5.52 12.91
C ILE A 250 -9.53 5.78 12.35
N ARG A 251 -9.36 6.44 11.19
CA ARG A 251 -8.06 6.58 10.51
C ARG A 251 -6.97 7.22 11.37
N LYS A 252 -7.33 8.15 12.25
CA LYS A 252 -6.36 8.76 13.18
C LYS A 252 -5.86 7.74 14.20
N LEU A 253 -6.74 6.88 14.67
CA LEU A 253 -6.39 5.80 15.59
C LEU A 253 -5.48 4.77 14.91
N VAL A 254 -5.79 4.37 13.66
CA VAL A 254 -4.92 3.48 12.87
C VAL A 254 -3.57 4.11 12.57
N GLN A 255 -3.52 5.43 12.35
CA GLN A 255 -2.30 6.18 12.01
C GLN A 255 -1.39 6.40 13.22
N TYR A 256 -1.95 6.73 14.39
CA TYR A 256 -1.21 7.24 15.54
C TYR A 256 -1.41 6.44 16.82
N GLY A 257 -2.28 5.42 16.81
CA GLY A 257 -2.53 4.56 17.96
C GLY A 257 -1.45 3.51 18.17
N ASP A 258 -1.37 3.00 19.38
CA ASP A 258 -0.53 1.86 19.72
C ASP A 258 -1.08 0.59 19.08
N PHE A 259 -0.26 -0.11 18.32
CA PHE A 259 -0.66 -1.33 17.62
C PHE A 259 -0.28 -2.58 18.43
N TYR A 260 -1.26 -3.46 18.65
CA TYR A 260 -1.08 -4.73 19.33
C TYR A 260 -1.48 -5.89 18.42
N ARG A 261 -0.58 -6.85 18.24
CA ARG A 261 -0.84 -8.14 17.60
C ARG A 261 -1.40 -9.10 18.64
N LEU A 262 -2.68 -9.46 18.52
CA LEU A 262 -3.38 -10.30 19.51
C LEU A 262 -3.23 -11.78 19.18
N GLN A 263 -3.39 -12.14 17.91
CA GLN A 263 -3.24 -13.52 17.45
C GLN A 263 -2.75 -13.57 16.00
N SER A 264 -1.75 -14.43 15.77
CA SER A 264 -1.16 -14.64 14.45
C SER A 264 -1.98 -15.62 13.61
N SER A 265 -2.06 -15.36 12.31
CA SER A 265 -2.61 -16.31 11.33
C SER A 265 -1.86 -17.66 11.26
N LYS A 266 -0.64 -17.72 11.82
CA LYS A 266 0.16 -18.95 11.89
C LYS A 266 -0.19 -19.82 13.09
N ASP A 267 -0.91 -19.28 14.08
CA ASP A 267 -1.25 -19.99 15.32
C ASP A 267 -2.63 -20.67 15.26
N GLY A 268 -3.27 -20.70 14.08
CA GLY A 268 -4.54 -21.38 13.87
C GLY A 268 -5.50 -20.61 12.97
N ASN A 269 -6.79 -20.84 13.16
CA ASN A 269 -7.87 -20.38 12.30
C ASN A 269 -8.27 -18.92 12.53
N LYS A 270 -7.73 -18.26 13.59
CA LYS A 270 -8.04 -16.89 13.96
C LYS A 270 -6.84 -15.96 13.82
N THR A 271 -7.06 -14.78 13.29
CA THR A 271 -6.10 -13.67 13.31
C THR A 271 -6.76 -12.47 13.98
N ALA A 272 -6.04 -11.80 14.86
CA ALA A 272 -6.55 -10.60 15.51
C ALA A 272 -5.42 -9.61 15.80
N TRP A 273 -5.76 -8.32 15.69
CA TRP A 273 -4.91 -7.19 16.10
C TRP A 273 -5.77 -6.01 16.49
N MET A 274 -5.19 -5.04 17.15
CA MET A 274 -5.90 -3.86 17.62
C MET A 274 -5.03 -2.61 17.60
N PHE A 275 -5.71 -1.48 17.62
CA PHE A 275 -5.14 -0.15 17.82
C PHE A 275 -5.77 0.48 19.07
N VAL A 276 -4.97 1.12 19.88
CA VAL A 276 -5.43 1.83 21.09
C VAL A 276 -4.95 3.28 21.02
N SER A 277 -5.82 4.23 21.32
CA SER A 277 -5.41 5.64 21.41
C SER A 277 -4.37 5.86 22.50
N PRO A 278 -3.44 6.83 22.35
CA PRO A 278 -2.47 7.15 23.40
C PRO A 278 -3.12 7.53 24.75
N GLN A 279 -4.35 8.07 24.71
CA GLN A 279 -5.13 8.44 25.89
C GLN A 279 -5.95 7.27 26.45
N LYS A 280 -5.91 6.11 25.81
CA LYS A 280 -6.67 4.90 26.16
C LYS A 280 -8.18 5.13 26.24
N ASP A 281 -8.69 6.07 25.47
CA ASP A 281 -10.12 6.41 25.40
C ASP A 281 -10.82 5.77 24.21
N GLU A 282 -10.08 5.20 23.27
CA GLU A 282 -10.62 4.59 22.06
C GLU A 282 -9.75 3.38 21.65
N ALA A 283 -10.40 2.30 21.20
CA ALA A 283 -9.74 1.13 20.65
C ALA A 283 -10.53 0.55 19.47
N VAL A 284 -9.81 0.08 18.46
CA VAL A 284 -10.37 -0.68 17.32
C VAL A 284 -9.71 -2.03 17.25
N VAL A 285 -10.51 -3.08 17.11
CA VAL A 285 -10.05 -4.48 17.09
C VAL A 285 -10.56 -5.16 15.84
N MET A 286 -9.64 -5.73 15.05
CA MET A 286 -9.98 -6.61 13.94
C MET A 286 -9.82 -8.06 14.37
N VAL A 287 -10.85 -8.86 14.17
CA VAL A 287 -10.85 -10.31 14.37
C VAL A 287 -11.28 -10.99 13.07
N CYS A 288 -10.48 -11.88 12.55
CA CYS A 288 -10.80 -12.68 11.37
C CYS A 288 -10.72 -14.17 11.69
N LYS A 289 -11.75 -14.92 11.36
CA LYS A 289 -11.74 -16.38 11.33
C LYS A 289 -11.79 -16.86 9.87
N VAL A 290 -10.78 -17.66 9.49
CA VAL A 290 -10.58 -18.06 8.10
C VAL A 290 -11.56 -19.13 7.66
N LEU A 291 -11.77 -20.15 8.48
CA LEU A 291 -12.66 -21.29 8.18
C LEU A 291 -13.79 -21.38 9.20
N ALA A 292 -14.99 -21.68 8.73
CA ALA A 292 -16.09 -22.11 9.58
C ALA A 292 -15.83 -23.53 10.06
N GLU A 293 -16.12 -23.80 11.32
CA GLU A 293 -15.89 -25.09 11.96
C GLU A 293 -17.21 -25.75 12.36
N ALA A 294 -17.26 -27.08 12.25
CA ALA A 294 -18.37 -27.83 12.79
C ALA A 294 -18.30 -27.87 14.33
N GLN A 295 -19.40 -27.58 14.99
CA GLN A 295 -19.48 -27.52 16.47
C GLN A 295 -18.36 -26.66 17.09
N PRO A 296 -18.25 -25.37 16.69
CA PRO A 296 -17.16 -24.51 17.13
C PRO A 296 -17.23 -24.32 18.65
N VAL A 297 -16.07 -24.37 19.29
CA VAL A 297 -15.95 -23.97 20.69
C VAL A 297 -15.98 -22.45 20.78
N SER A 298 -16.70 -21.93 21.77
CA SER A 298 -16.66 -20.49 22.06
C SER A 298 -15.26 -20.07 22.45
N THR A 299 -14.74 -19.05 21.80
CA THR A 299 -13.43 -18.46 22.07
C THR A 299 -13.56 -17.00 22.44
N ASN A 300 -12.59 -16.48 23.15
CA ASN A 300 -12.52 -15.07 23.53
C ASN A 300 -11.32 -14.40 22.84
N THR A 301 -11.44 -13.12 22.59
CA THR A 301 -10.33 -12.26 22.20
C THR A 301 -9.97 -11.32 23.35
N LYS A 302 -8.80 -11.52 23.94
CA LYS A 302 -8.24 -10.62 24.98
C LYS A 302 -7.63 -9.40 24.33
N LEU A 303 -7.84 -8.23 24.95
CA LEU A 303 -7.31 -6.97 24.52
C LEU A 303 -6.09 -6.55 25.34
N TYR A 304 -5.34 -5.58 24.86
CA TYR A 304 -4.16 -5.03 25.54
C TYR A 304 -4.15 -3.51 25.49
N GLY A 305 -3.42 -2.90 26.41
CA GLY A 305 -3.14 -1.47 26.40
C GLY A 305 -4.31 -0.57 26.84
N LEU A 306 -5.43 -1.13 27.28
CA LEU A 306 -6.56 -0.38 27.80
C LEU A 306 -6.27 0.14 29.22
N ASP A 307 -7.14 1.01 29.75
CA ASP A 307 -7.13 1.43 31.14
C ASP A 307 -8.04 0.51 31.98
N THR A 308 -7.46 -0.18 32.96
CA THR A 308 -8.19 -1.12 33.83
C THR A 308 -9.29 -0.49 34.67
N ASN A 309 -9.24 0.84 34.87
CA ASN A 309 -10.18 1.59 35.71
C ASN A 309 -11.30 2.26 34.91
N ARG A 310 -11.34 2.05 33.59
CA ARG A 310 -12.37 2.60 32.72
C ARG A 310 -13.30 1.52 32.20
N ASN A 311 -14.53 1.91 31.92
CA ASN A 311 -15.45 1.10 31.13
C ASN A 311 -15.31 1.48 29.65
N TYR A 312 -15.58 0.52 28.78
CA TYR A 312 -15.52 0.67 27.34
C TYR A 312 -16.82 0.20 26.71
N ARG A 313 -17.45 1.08 25.95
CA ARG A 313 -18.66 0.78 25.19
C ARG A 313 -18.29 0.32 23.77
N ASP A 314 -18.76 -0.83 23.37
CA ASP A 314 -18.79 -1.24 21.96
C ASP A 314 -19.81 -0.37 21.21
N VAL A 315 -19.33 0.38 20.22
CA VAL A 315 -20.12 1.37 19.47
C VAL A 315 -21.26 0.72 18.68
N GLU A 316 -21.06 -0.50 18.18
CA GLU A 316 -22.08 -1.21 17.38
C GLU A 316 -23.17 -1.85 18.25
N THR A 317 -22.79 -2.52 19.31
CA THR A 317 -23.72 -3.31 20.14
C THR A 317 -24.24 -2.55 21.36
N ASN A 318 -23.65 -1.41 21.70
CA ASN A 318 -23.87 -0.66 22.94
C ASN A 318 -23.57 -1.44 24.24
N LYS A 319 -22.92 -2.60 24.15
CA LYS A 319 -22.48 -3.33 25.34
C LYS A 319 -21.32 -2.61 26.00
N VAL A 320 -21.32 -2.62 27.33
CA VAL A 320 -20.28 -2.03 28.16
C VAL A 320 -19.48 -3.14 28.84
N TYR A 321 -18.17 -3.00 28.84
CA TYR A 321 -17.20 -3.93 29.44
C TYR A 321 -16.26 -3.14 30.33
N GLY A 322 -15.79 -3.74 31.42
CA GLY A 322 -14.64 -3.21 32.16
C GLY A 322 -13.36 -3.32 31.33
N GLY A 323 -12.46 -2.35 31.47
CA GLY A 323 -11.15 -2.43 30.81
C GLY A 323 -10.32 -3.61 31.32
N ASP A 324 -10.42 -3.91 32.62
CA ASP A 324 -9.87 -5.11 33.25
C ASP A 324 -10.52 -6.40 32.68
N GLU A 325 -11.86 -6.42 32.53
CA GLU A 325 -12.59 -7.53 31.92
C GLU A 325 -12.07 -7.81 30.49
N LEU A 326 -11.98 -6.78 29.66
CA LEU A 326 -11.50 -6.93 28.27
C LEU A 326 -10.05 -7.41 28.20
N MET A 327 -9.20 -7.04 29.16
CA MET A 327 -7.79 -7.45 29.16
C MET A 327 -7.58 -8.82 29.78
N GLU A 328 -8.33 -9.20 30.81
CA GLU A 328 -8.11 -10.47 31.53
C GLU A 328 -8.96 -11.62 30.94
N LEU A 329 -10.21 -11.34 30.58
CA LEU A 329 -11.14 -12.33 30.05
C LEU A 329 -11.34 -12.18 28.54
N GLY A 330 -11.33 -10.95 28.02
CA GLY A 330 -11.66 -10.62 26.65
C GLY A 330 -13.17 -10.59 26.41
N PHE A 331 -13.55 -10.39 25.16
CA PHE A 331 -14.93 -10.50 24.69
C PHE A 331 -15.12 -11.78 23.88
N TYR A 332 -16.34 -12.28 23.83
CA TYR A 332 -16.67 -13.49 23.07
C TYR A 332 -16.59 -13.25 21.58
N ASP A 333 -15.83 -14.09 20.88
CA ASP A 333 -15.79 -14.11 19.43
C ASP A 333 -17.12 -14.61 18.86
N PRO A 334 -17.60 -14.03 17.75
CA PRO A 334 -18.79 -14.52 17.11
C PRO A 334 -18.59 -15.92 16.53
N ILE A 335 -19.63 -16.76 16.64
CA ILE A 335 -19.68 -18.02 15.92
C ILE A 335 -19.95 -17.71 14.44
N ILE A 336 -18.99 -18.03 13.58
CA ILE A 336 -19.14 -17.87 12.13
C ILE A 336 -19.71 -19.15 11.51
N ARG A 337 -20.52 -18.98 10.48
CA ARG A 337 -21.14 -20.10 9.71
C ARG A 337 -20.64 -20.18 8.28
N ASN A 338 -19.89 -19.16 7.84
CA ASN A 338 -19.27 -19.08 6.53
C ASN A 338 -17.76 -18.84 6.69
N ASP A 339 -16.97 -19.33 5.73
CA ASP A 339 -15.55 -19.07 5.68
C ASP A 339 -15.25 -17.57 5.47
N TYR A 340 -14.04 -17.18 5.83
CA TYR A 340 -13.51 -15.83 5.61
C TYR A 340 -14.33 -14.73 6.27
N ALA A 341 -14.65 -14.88 7.54
CA ALA A 341 -15.40 -13.88 8.29
C ALA A 341 -14.50 -12.97 9.13
N ALA A 342 -14.50 -11.68 8.84
CA ALA A 342 -13.82 -10.69 9.66
C ALA A 342 -14.83 -9.68 10.24
N THR A 343 -14.57 -9.25 11.47
CA THR A 343 -15.33 -8.22 12.16
C THR A 343 -14.38 -7.19 12.73
N MET A 344 -14.76 -5.93 12.62
CA MET A 344 -14.07 -4.81 13.24
C MET A 344 -14.93 -4.27 14.38
N TYR A 345 -14.38 -4.36 15.60
CA TYR A 345 -15.01 -3.83 16.82
C TYR A 345 -14.43 -2.46 17.12
N HIS A 346 -15.27 -1.58 17.65
CA HIS A 346 -14.89 -0.23 18.00
C HIS A 346 -15.35 0.09 19.41
N PHE A 347 -14.39 0.30 20.32
CA PHE A 347 -14.63 0.56 21.73
C PHE A 347 -14.30 2.01 22.07
N LYS A 348 -15.16 2.65 22.86
CA LYS A 348 -14.94 3.98 23.40
C LYS A 348 -15.08 3.98 24.92
N ALA A 349 -14.14 4.60 25.60
CA ALA A 349 -14.17 4.75 27.06
C ALA A 349 -15.32 5.66 27.50
N GLU A 350 -15.88 5.35 28.67
CA GLU A 350 -16.91 6.14 29.36
C GLU A 350 -16.36 6.75 30.64
#